data_4b194bb02b09dc70d58aef7285ce114d
#
_entry.id   4b194bb02b09dc70d58aef7285ce114d
#
_cell.length_a   1.000
_cell.length_b   1.000
_cell.length_c   1.000
_cell.angle_alpha   90.00
_cell.angle_beta   90.00
_cell.angle_gamma   90.00
#
_symmetry.space_group_name_H-M   'P 1'
#
loop_
_entity.id
_entity.type
_entity.pdbx_description
1 polymer ?
#
loop_
_entity_poly.entity_id
_entity_poly.type
_entity_poly.pdbx_seq_one_letter_code
_entity_poly.pdbx_strand_id
1 'polypeptide(L)'
;LERLLEAYQRGVEEEIVNCDEPDWSIVEREIDWADALSRAWSPVSHLKAVADTKALRQVFNEGLERLTRHENWRQHHKGIYRAYRVLRDSAGFARLSKPQQRIIELELRDFHLEGVDLSDEDRQRYHEMVMRLSELGSKFADNLLDATHAWTRHLPDKSQLRGLPKADRKLLAGIAKAHGKD
;
A
#
# COMPACT_ATOMS: atom_id res chain seq x y z
N LEU A 1 -12.82 3.78 3.86
CA LEU A 1 -11.92 3.72 2.72
C LEU A 1 -12.59 4.29 1.46
N GLU A 2 -13.75 3.79 1.04
CA GLU A 2 -14.47 4.16 -0.19
C GLU A 2 -14.67 5.67 -0.33
N ARG A 3 -15.23 6.32 0.70
CA ARG A 3 -15.41 7.79 0.72
C ARG A 3 -14.09 8.58 0.52
N LEU A 4 -12.97 8.06 1.01
CA LEU A 4 -11.66 8.69 0.83
C LEU A 4 -11.16 8.53 -0.60
N LEU A 5 -11.34 7.35 -1.20
CA LEU A 5 -11.01 7.10 -2.60
C LEU A 5 -11.84 8.00 -3.54
N GLU A 6 -13.14 8.10 -3.30
CA GLU A 6 -14.03 8.98 -4.07
C GLU A 6 -13.67 10.45 -3.90
N ALA A 7 -13.33 10.89 -2.67
CA ALA A 7 -12.90 12.25 -2.41
C ALA A 7 -11.58 12.58 -3.11
N TYR A 8 -10.63 11.65 -3.10
CA TYR A 8 -9.36 11.78 -3.82
C TYR A 8 -9.61 11.95 -5.32
N GLN A 9 -10.37 11.03 -5.94
CA GLN A 9 -10.63 11.06 -7.38
C GLN A 9 -11.35 12.34 -7.79
N ARG A 10 -12.37 12.76 -7.03
CA ARG A 10 -13.07 14.01 -7.27
C ARG A 10 -12.13 15.22 -7.14
N GLY A 11 -11.31 15.26 -6.08
CA GLY A 11 -10.35 16.34 -5.89
C GLY A 11 -9.34 16.43 -7.04
N VAL A 12 -8.88 15.31 -7.56
CA VAL A 12 -8.01 15.28 -8.75
C VAL A 12 -8.69 15.94 -9.95
N GLU A 13 -9.94 15.60 -10.24
CA GLU A 13 -10.66 16.18 -11.38
C GLU A 13 -10.93 17.68 -11.19
N GLU A 14 -11.38 18.08 -9.99
CA GLU A 14 -11.77 19.46 -9.71
C GLU A 14 -10.57 20.40 -9.55
N GLU A 15 -9.48 19.95 -8.94
CA GLU A 15 -8.42 20.81 -8.46
C GLU A 15 -7.07 20.64 -9.19
N ILE A 16 -6.83 19.47 -9.81
CA ILE A 16 -5.57 19.19 -10.53
C ILE A 16 -5.79 19.25 -12.04
N VAL A 17 -6.75 18.46 -12.56
CA VAL A 17 -6.97 18.32 -14.00
C VAL A 17 -7.45 19.63 -14.64
N ASN A 18 -8.32 20.34 -13.93
CA ASN A 18 -8.90 21.61 -14.37
C ASN A 18 -8.05 22.84 -14.00
N CYS A 19 -6.84 22.64 -13.44
CA CYS A 19 -5.93 23.73 -13.10
C CYS A 19 -5.16 24.18 -14.35
N ASP A 20 -5.36 25.43 -14.78
CA ASP A 20 -4.67 25.99 -15.95
C ASP A 20 -3.20 26.34 -15.65
N GLU A 21 -2.91 26.79 -14.44
CA GLU A 21 -1.57 27.17 -13.97
C GLU A 21 -1.17 26.39 -12.73
N PRO A 22 -0.83 25.08 -12.88
CA PRO A 22 -0.46 24.25 -11.74
C PRO A 22 0.83 24.74 -11.08
N ASP A 23 0.79 24.86 -9.77
CA ASP A 23 1.93 25.19 -8.92
C ASP A 23 2.16 24.08 -7.87
N TRP A 24 3.01 24.34 -6.88
CA TRP A 24 3.33 23.34 -5.84
C TRP A 24 2.09 22.90 -5.04
N SER A 25 1.05 23.69 -4.96
CA SER A 25 -0.15 23.36 -4.18
C SER A 25 -0.87 22.10 -4.69
N ILE A 26 -0.80 21.78 -5.99
CA ILE A 26 -1.38 20.52 -6.52
C ILE A 26 -0.68 19.29 -5.94
N VAL A 27 0.64 19.36 -5.74
CA VAL A 27 1.43 18.28 -5.16
C VAL A 27 1.09 18.13 -3.67
N GLU A 28 0.98 19.23 -2.92
CA GLU A 28 0.58 19.21 -1.52
C GLU A 28 -0.80 18.59 -1.32
N ARG A 29 -1.78 18.95 -2.16
CA ARG A 29 -3.12 18.36 -2.10
C ARG A 29 -3.11 16.86 -2.37
N GLU A 30 -2.38 16.42 -3.35
CA GLU A 30 -2.27 15.00 -3.68
C GLU A 30 -1.61 14.22 -2.52
N ILE A 31 -0.59 14.79 -1.89
CA ILE A 31 0.05 14.24 -0.69
C ILE A 31 -0.96 14.15 0.46
N ASP A 32 -1.76 15.18 0.71
CA ASP A 32 -2.76 15.19 1.78
C ASP A 32 -3.82 14.10 1.58
N TRP A 33 -4.31 13.90 0.37
CA TRP A 33 -5.27 12.84 0.07
C TRP A 33 -4.64 11.44 0.20
N ALA A 34 -3.41 11.26 -0.27
CA ALA A 34 -2.68 10.01 -0.12
C ALA A 34 -2.40 9.67 1.35
N ASP A 35 -2.04 10.68 2.16
CA ASP A 35 -1.83 10.51 3.60
C ASP A 35 -3.13 10.14 4.33
N ALA A 36 -4.26 10.74 3.96
CA ALA A 36 -5.56 10.35 4.51
C ALA A 36 -5.91 8.89 4.22
N LEU A 37 -5.65 8.40 2.99
CA LEU A 37 -5.80 7.00 2.63
C LEU A 37 -4.85 6.10 3.45
N SER A 38 -3.59 6.47 3.55
CA SER A 38 -2.57 5.75 4.29
C SER A 38 -2.92 5.63 5.78
N ARG A 39 -3.37 6.71 6.41
CA ARG A 39 -3.82 6.70 7.82
C ARG A 39 -5.03 5.81 8.04
N ALA A 40 -5.95 5.73 7.09
CA ALA A 40 -7.11 4.86 7.18
C ALA A 40 -6.73 3.38 6.97
N TRP A 41 -5.78 3.09 6.10
CA TRP A 41 -5.40 1.74 5.73
C TRP A 41 -4.35 1.10 6.65
N SER A 42 -3.40 1.86 7.15
CA SER A 42 -2.29 1.36 7.96
C SER A 42 -2.73 0.54 9.19
N PRO A 43 -3.75 0.95 9.97
CA PRO A 43 -4.25 0.13 11.09
C PRO A 43 -4.83 -1.22 10.63
N VAL A 44 -5.54 -1.26 9.50
CA VAL A 44 -6.13 -2.50 8.95
C VAL A 44 -5.02 -3.46 8.52
N SER A 45 -4.01 -2.94 7.82
CA SER A 45 -2.84 -3.71 7.38
C SER A 45 -2.04 -4.24 8.57
N HIS A 46 -1.83 -3.42 9.60
CA HIS A 46 -1.13 -3.83 10.80
C HIS A 46 -1.90 -4.91 11.57
N LEU A 47 -3.19 -4.71 11.81
CA LEU A 47 -4.01 -5.69 12.51
C LEU A 47 -4.07 -7.03 11.77
N LYS A 48 -4.17 -7.00 10.45
CA LYS A 48 -4.11 -8.22 9.62
C LYS A 48 -2.80 -8.98 9.83
N ALA A 49 -1.68 -8.29 9.99
CA ALA A 49 -0.37 -8.92 10.19
C ALA A 49 -0.18 -9.52 11.61
N VAL A 50 -0.80 -8.94 12.65
CA VAL A 50 -0.53 -9.32 14.08
C VAL A 50 -1.72 -9.98 14.78
N ALA A 51 -2.94 -9.82 14.29
CA ALA A 51 -4.18 -10.34 14.92
C ALA A 51 -5.13 -10.89 13.84
N ASP A 52 -4.59 -11.68 12.93
CA ASP A 52 -5.30 -12.18 11.76
C ASP A 52 -6.51 -13.06 12.10
N THR A 53 -7.64 -12.79 11.45
CA THR A 53 -8.86 -13.58 11.52
C THR A 53 -9.47 -13.70 10.13
N LYS A 54 -10.33 -14.71 9.90
CA LYS A 54 -11.02 -14.88 8.61
C LYS A 54 -11.82 -13.63 8.21
N ALA A 55 -12.52 -13.01 9.15
CA ALA A 55 -13.29 -11.79 8.90
C ALA A 55 -12.38 -10.61 8.52
N LEU A 56 -11.26 -10.45 9.22
CA LEU A 56 -10.29 -9.40 8.92
C LEU A 56 -9.61 -9.60 7.56
N ARG A 57 -9.27 -10.85 7.19
CA ARG A 57 -8.74 -11.19 5.86
C ARG A 57 -9.71 -10.80 4.74
N GLN A 58 -10.99 -11.08 4.93
CA GLN A 58 -12.00 -10.71 3.92
C GLN A 58 -12.03 -9.20 3.72
N VAL A 59 -12.18 -8.43 4.79
CA VAL A 59 -12.20 -6.95 4.72
C VAL A 59 -10.89 -6.38 4.17
N PHE A 60 -9.76 -6.98 4.56
CA PHE A 60 -8.45 -6.59 4.03
C PHE A 60 -8.37 -6.81 2.52
N ASN A 61 -8.74 -7.99 2.03
CA ASN A 61 -8.65 -8.30 0.59
C ASN A 61 -9.58 -7.42 -0.25
N GLU A 62 -10.80 -7.14 0.22
CA GLU A 62 -11.71 -6.20 -0.43
C GLU A 62 -11.13 -4.77 -0.47
N GLY A 63 -10.52 -4.32 0.62
CA GLY A 63 -9.88 -3.01 0.68
C GLY A 63 -8.61 -2.93 -0.18
N LEU A 64 -7.80 -3.98 -0.20
CA LEU A 64 -6.59 -4.09 -1.02
C LEU A 64 -6.93 -4.02 -2.51
N GLU A 65 -7.97 -4.73 -2.95
CA GLU A 65 -8.44 -4.66 -4.34
C GLU A 65 -8.81 -3.23 -4.75
N ARG A 66 -9.55 -2.51 -3.90
CA ARG A 66 -9.95 -1.12 -4.15
C ARG A 66 -8.74 -0.18 -4.21
N LEU A 67 -7.77 -0.35 -3.31
CA LEU A 67 -6.53 0.44 -3.31
C LEU A 67 -5.68 0.15 -4.55
N THR A 68 -5.55 -1.12 -4.94
CA THR A 68 -4.81 -1.50 -6.16
C THR A 68 -5.44 -0.88 -7.41
N ARG A 69 -6.79 -0.88 -7.51
CA ARG A 69 -7.50 -0.23 -8.61
C ARG A 69 -7.28 1.29 -8.62
N HIS A 70 -7.32 1.91 -7.45
CA HIS A 70 -7.09 3.35 -7.31
C HIS A 70 -5.67 3.73 -7.70
N GLU A 71 -4.67 3.01 -7.22
CA GLU A 71 -3.27 3.25 -7.55
C GLU A 71 -3.04 3.10 -9.06
N ASN A 72 -3.56 2.03 -9.65
CA ASN A 72 -3.48 1.85 -11.09
C ASN A 72 -4.19 2.97 -11.87
N TRP A 73 -5.35 3.45 -11.42
CA TRP A 73 -6.04 4.61 -11.98
C TRP A 73 -5.16 5.86 -11.91
N ARG A 74 -4.55 6.15 -10.74
CA ARG A 74 -3.68 7.31 -10.55
C ARG A 74 -2.48 7.27 -11.49
N GLN A 75 -1.77 6.16 -11.54
CA GLN A 75 -0.55 5.96 -12.33
C GLN A 75 -0.78 6.15 -13.84
N HIS A 76 -1.98 5.87 -14.33
CA HIS A 76 -2.34 6.03 -15.73
C HIS A 76 -3.16 7.30 -16.01
N HIS A 77 -3.30 8.20 -15.03
CA HIS A 77 -4.14 9.38 -15.16
C HIS A 77 -3.43 10.48 -15.94
N LYS A 78 -3.71 10.57 -17.24
CA LYS A 78 -3.07 11.53 -18.15
C LYS A 78 -3.23 13.00 -17.71
N GLY A 79 -4.32 13.34 -17.02
CA GLY A 79 -4.56 14.69 -16.48
C GLY A 79 -3.58 15.06 -15.37
N ILE A 80 -3.35 14.16 -14.41
CA ILE A 80 -2.35 14.35 -13.34
C ILE A 80 -0.96 14.49 -13.98
N TYR A 81 -0.57 13.54 -14.82
CA TYR A 81 0.72 13.57 -15.52
C TYR A 81 0.94 14.89 -16.27
N ARG A 82 -0.08 15.38 -16.99
CA ARG A 82 -0.03 16.67 -17.68
C ARG A 82 0.20 17.82 -16.71
N ALA A 83 -0.52 17.88 -15.59
CA ALA A 83 -0.39 18.94 -14.59
C ALA A 83 1.03 18.98 -14.00
N TYR A 84 1.59 17.83 -13.66
CA TYR A 84 2.98 17.72 -13.19
C TYR A 84 4.00 18.16 -14.25
N ARG A 85 3.77 17.84 -15.53
CA ARG A 85 4.62 18.32 -16.63
C ARG A 85 4.56 19.83 -16.79
N VAL A 86 3.35 20.41 -16.79
CA VAL A 86 3.17 21.87 -16.88
C VAL A 86 3.89 22.57 -15.71
N LEU A 87 3.71 22.06 -14.48
CA LEU A 87 4.43 22.59 -13.32
C LEU A 87 5.94 22.50 -13.50
N ARG A 88 6.47 21.36 -13.93
CA ARG A 88 7.90 21.15 -14.15
C ARG A 88 8.49 22.10 -15.19
N ASP A 89 7.74 22.43 -16.24
CA ASP A 89 8.18 23.27 -17.34
C ASP A 89 7.87 24.78 -17.08
N SER A 90 7.22 25.12 -15.96
CA SER A 90 6.88 26.47 -15.57
C SER A 90 8.07 27.26 -15.02
N ALA A 91 8.02 28.59 -15.12
CA ALA A 91 8.98 29.48 -14.45
C ALA A 91 8.96 29.33 -12.91
N GLY A 92 7.85 28.84 -12.34
CA GLY A 92 7.69 28.55 -10.92
C GLY A 92 8.60 27.43 -10.43
N PHE A 93 8.87 26.42 -11.27
CA PHE A 93 9.67 25.26 -10.90
C PHE A 93 11.08 25.63 -10.39
N ALA A 94 11.77 26.56 -11.06
CA ALA A 94 13.09 27.00 -10.67
C ALA A 94 13.14 27.68 -9.28
N ARG A 95 12.01 28.19 -8.80
CA ARG A 95 11.85 28.83 -7.48
C ARG A 95 11.55 27.85 -6.35
N LEU A 96 11.18 26.61 -6.68
CA LEU A 96 10.97 25.55 -5.71
C LEU A 96 12.29 25.12 -5.05
N SER A 97 12.19 24.65 -3.82
CA SER A 97 13.35 24.04 -3.14
C SER A 97 13.82 22.78 -3.87
N LYS A 98 15.07 22.38 -3.69
CA LYS A 98 15.63 21.17 -4.30
C LYS A 98 14.84 19.89 -3.99
N PRO A 99 14.37 19.65 -2.73
CA PRO A 99 13.49 18.52 -2.44
C PRO A 99 12.17 18.56 -3.24
N GLN A 100 11.52 19.71 -3.34
CA GLN A 100 10.28 19.87 -4.12
C GLN A 100 10.49 19.59 -5.60
N GLN A 101 11.55 20.16 -6.19
CA GLN A 101 11.93 19.86 -7.58
C GLN A 101 12.12 18.35 -7.77
N ARG A 102 12.82 17.71 -6.82
CA ARG A 102 13.11 16.28 -6.88
C ARG A 102 11.85 15.41 -6.78
N ILE A 103 10.88 15.78 -5.96
CA ILE A 103 9.59 15.09 -5.88
C ILE A 103 8.89 15.11 -7.24
N ILE A 104 8.77 16.28 -7.87
CA ILE A 104 8.13 16.42 -9.19
C ILE A 104 8.85 15.58 -10.26
N GLU A 105 10.19 15.60 -10.27
CA GLU A 105 10.99 14.80 -11.22
C GLU A 105 10.80 13.30 -11.01
N LEU A 106 10.72 12.84 -9.77
CA LEU A 106 10.49 11.44 -9.44
C LEU A 106 9.09 11.01 -9.85
N GLU A 107 8.07 11.79 -9.53
CA GLU A 107 6.69 11.51 -9.94
C GLU A 107 6.55 11.39 -11.45
N LEU A 108 7.12 12.32 -12.23
CA LEU A 108 7.10 12.25 -13.69
C LEU A 108 7.81 11.00 -14.23
N ARG A 109 8.96 10.64 -13.63
CA ARG A 109 9.65 9.39 -13.97
C ARG A 109 8.79 8.18 -13.67
N ASP A 110 8.14 8.17 -12.51
CA ASP A 110 7.36 7.03 -12.05
C ASP A 110 6.09 6.87 -12.90
N PHE A 111 5.40 7.95 -13.28
CA PHE A 111 4.32 7.91 -14.28
C PHE A 111 4.75 7.25 -15.59
N HIS A 112 5.96 7.57 -16.06
CA HIS A 112 6.48 6.97 -17.29
C HIS A 112 6.81 5.48 -17.11
N LEU A 113 7.45 5.11 -16.01
CA LEU A 113 7.80 3.72 -15.70
C LEU A 113 6.56 2.84 -15.47
N GLU A 114 5.49 3.40 -14.91
CA GLU A 114 4.21 2.74 -14.69
C GLU A 114 3.34 2.68 -15.97
N GLY A 115 3.78 3.35 -17.05
CA GLY A 115 3.17 3.19 -18.35
C GLY A 115 2.04 4.17 -18.69
N VAL A 116 2.09 5.43 -18.21
CA VAL A 116 1.13 6.48 -18.58
C VAL A 116 1.01 6.69 -20.10
N ASP A 117 2.07 6.35 -20.83
CA ASP A 117 2.17 6.47 -22.29
C ASP A 117 1.74 5.19 -23.04
N LEU A 118 1.34 4.13 -22.33
CA LEU A 118 0.87 2.89 -22.95
C LEU A 118 -0.38 3.13 -23.80
N SER A 119 -0.51 2.31 -24.86
CA SER A 119 -1.74 2.19 -25.63
C SER A 119 -2.90 1.72 -24.72
N ASP A 120 -4.14 1.94 -25.13
CA ASP A 120 -5.30 1.50 -24.33
C ASP A 120 -5.32 -0.03 -24.17
N GLU A 121 -4.88 -0.79 -25.18
CA GLU A 121 -4.77 -2.25 -25.14
C GLU A 121 -3.69 -2.70 -24.13
N ASP A 122 -2.49 -2.13 -24.22
CA ASP A 122 -1.38 -2.46 -23.31
C ASP A 122 -1.69 -2.03 -21.87
N ARG A 123 -2.40 -0.91 -21.70
CA ARG A 123 -2.85 -0.43 -20.38
C ARG A 123 -3.84 -1.40 -19.75
N GLN A 124 -4.80 -1.93 -20.52
CA GLN A 124 -5.73 -2.93 -20.03
C GLN A 124 -4.99 -4.20 -19.59
N ARG A 125 -4.04 -4.66 -20.41
CA ARG A 125 -3.21 -5.82 -20.06
C ARG A 125 -2.34 -5.58 -18.83
N TYR A 126 -1.75 -4.39 -18.70
CA TYR A 126 -0.99 -3.99 -17.52
C TYR A 126 -1.89 -4.03 -16.27
N HIS A 127 -3.08 -3.45 -16.34
CA HIS A 127 -4.05 -3.46 -15.24
C HIS A 127 -4.37 -4.89 -14.79
N GLU A 128 -4.66 -5.80 -15.71
CA GLU A 128 -4.93 -7.22 -15.39
C GLU A 128 -3.75 -7.90 -14.69
N MET A 129 -2.53 -7.62 -15.15
CA MET A 129 -1.32 -8.14 -14.52
C MET A 129 -1.11 -7.59 -13.11
N VAL A 130 -1.31 -6.29 -12.89
CA VAL A 130 -1.18 -5.63 -11.58
C VAL A 130 -2.22 -6.19 -10.59
N MET A 131 -3.47 -6.32 -11.01
CA MET A 131 -4.53 -6.91 -10.19
C MET A 131 -4.18 -8.37 -9.82
N ARG A 132 -3.71 -9.14 -10.78
CA ARG A 132 -3.29 -10.53 -10.54
C ARG A 132 -2.08 -10.62 -9.60
N LEU A 133 -1.11 -9.75 -9.74
CA LEU A 133 0.06 -9.68 -8.87
C LEU A 133 -0.34 -9.32 -7.42
N SER A 134 -1.24 -8.37 -7.24
CA SER A 134 -1.78 -7.98 -5.93
C SER A 134 -2.50 -9.16 -5.25
N GLU A 135 -3.36 -9.87 -5.98
CA GLU A 135 -4.05 -11.07 -5.49
C GLU A 135 -3.05 -12.16 -5.06
N LEU A 136 -2.06 -12.46 -5.93
CA LEU A 136 -1.05 -13.48 -5.64
C LEU A 136 -0.17 -13.09 -4.45
N GLY A 137 0.18 -11.82 -4.31
CA GLY A 137 0.94 -11.30 -3.18
C GLY A 137 0.20 -11.46 -1.87
N SER A 138 -1.09 -11.13 -1.84
CA SER A 138 -1.94 -11.33 -0.65
C SER A 138 -2.06 -12.82 -0.30
N LYS A 139 -2.33 -13.68 -1.30
CA LYS A 139 -2.43 -15.12 -1.09
C LYS A 139 -1.12 -15.74 -0.59
N PHE A 140 0.01 -15.28 -1.11
CA PHE A 140 1.33 -15.72 -0.62
C PHE A 140 1.53 -15.36 0.86
N ALA A 141 1.20 -14.12 1.23
CA ALA A 141 1.32 -13.66 2.62
C ALA A 141 0.41 -14.46 3.57
N ASP A 142 -0.83 -14.75 3.15
CA ASP A 142 -1.77 -15.56 3.91
C ASP A 142 -1.26 -17.01 4.08
N ASN A 143 -0.78 -17.64 3.00
CA ASN A 143 -0.22 -18.98 3.04
C ASN A 143 1.03 -19.06 3.95
N LEU A 144 1.90 -18.05 3.90
CA LEU A 144 3.08 -17.97 4.75
C LEU A 144 2.67 -17.87 6.23
N LEU A 145 1.70 -17.03 6.54
CA LEU A 145 1.19 -16.86 7.90
C LEU A 145 0.55 -18.16 8.42
N ASP A 146 -0.30 -18.79 7.61
CA ASP A 146 -0.96 -20.05 7.96
C ASP A 146 0.04 -21.19 8.16
N ALA A 147 1.04 -21.32 7.30
CA ALA A 147 2.09 -22.32 7.43
C ALA A 147 2.93 -22.08 8.70
N THR A 148 3.21 -20.81 9.03
CA THR A 148 3.93 -20.46 10.25
C THR A 148 3.13 -20.79 11.50
N HIS A 149 1.82 -20.51 11.51
CA HIS A 149 0.95 -20.83 12.64
C HIS A 149 0.67 -22.33 12.80
N ALA A 150 0.65 -23.07 11.69
CA ALA A 150 0.44 -24.51 11.72
C ALA A 150 1.67 -25.29 12.21
N TRP A 151 2.87 -24.67 12.11
CA TRP A 151 4.09 -25.35 12.54
C TRP A 151 4.28 -25.22 14.05
N THR A 152 4.43 -26.35 14.73
CA THR A 152 4.76 -26.41 16.14
C THR A 152 5.78 -27.49 16.40
N ARG A 153 6.66 -27.25 17.39
CA ARG A 153 7.61 -28.25 17.88
C ARG A 153 7.44 -28.42 19.38
N HIS A 154 6.96 -29.58 19.80
CA HIS A 154 6.93 -29.93 21.20
C HIS A 154 8.32 -30.31 21.71
N LEU A 155 8.74 -29.70 22.81
CA LEU A 155 10.00 -29.98 23.51
C LEU A 155 9.66 -30.56 24.90
N PRO A 156 9.66 -31.88 25.06
CA PRO A 156 9.27 -32.53 26.33
C PRO A 156 10.30 -32.31 27.45
N ASP A 157 11.56 -32.02 27.06
CA ASP A 157 12.64 -31.83 28.05
C ASP A 157 12.98 -30.34 28.20
N LYS A 158 12.74 -29.81 29.41
CA LYS A 158 13.06 -28.43 29.79
C LYS A 158 14.55 -28.10 29.69
N SER A 159 15.44 -29.09 29.71
CA SER A 159 16.88 -28.88 29.53
C SER A 159 17.21 -28.27 28.15
N GLN A 160 16.40 -28.54 27.13
CA GLN A 160 16.52 -27.98 25.78
C GLN A 160 16.22 -26.48 25.72
N LEU A 161 15.60 -25.95 26.78
CA LEU A 161 15.31 -24.50 26.92
C LEU A 161 16.37 -23.77 27.75
N ARG A 162 17.56 -24.40 27.97
CA ARG A 162 18.65 -23.75 28.70
C ARG A 162 19.11 -22.51 27.96
N GLY A 163 19.23 -21.41 28.71
CA GLY A 163 19.61 -20.11 28.15
C GLY A 163 18.43 -19.17 27.86
N LEU A 164 17.19 -19.67 27.76
CA LEU A 164 16.03 -18.81 27.63
C LEU A 164 15.66 -18.12 28.96
N PRO A 165 15.23 -16.83 28.92
CA PRO A 165 14.68 -16.13 30.08
C PRO A 165 13.50 -16.87 30.68
N LYS A 166 13.25 -16.66 32.03
CA LYS A 166 12.11 -17.28 32.72
C LYS A 166 10.76 -16.90 32.10
N ALA A 167 10.62 -15.66 31.63
CA ALA A 167 9.39 -15.17 30.99
C ALA A 167 9.08 -15.96 29.73
N ASP A 168 10.08 -16.16 28.85
CA ASP A 168 9.92 -16.89 27.59
C ASP A 168 9.58 -18.37 27.84
N ARG A 169 10.26 -19.01 28.79
CA ARG A 169 9.94 -20.39 29.19
C ARG A 169 8.50 -20.53 29.75
N LYS A 170 8.01 -19.52 30.48
CA LYS A 170 6.63 -19.50 30.97
C LYS A 170 5.63 -19.34 29.84
N LEU A 171 5.96 -18.48 28.85
CA LEU A 171 5.14 -18.29 27.65
C LEU A 171 5.06 -19.59 26.85
N LEU A 172 6.21 -20.23 26.55
CA LEU A 172 6.27 -21.49 25.80
C LEU A 172 5.50 -22.62 26.50
N ALA A 173 5.59 -22.71 27.83
CA ALA A 173 4.81 -23.67 28.62
C ALA A 173 3.30 -23.39 28.51
N GLY A 174 2.89 -22.11 28.54
CA GLY A 174 1.50 -21.72 28.32
C GLY A 174 0.98 -22.13 26.94
N ILE A 175 1.78 -21.93 25.90
CA ILE A 175 1.47 -22.35 24.52
C ILE A 175 1.35 -23.87 24.44
N ALA A 176 2.31 -24.62 25.00
CA ALA A 176 2.27 -26.08 25.03
C ALA A 176 0.99 -26.60 25.69
N LYS A 177 0.64 -26.04 26.83
CA LYS A 177 -0.59 -26.40 27.55
C LYS A 177 -1.85 -26.09 26.73
N ALA A 178 -1.89 -24.95 26.04
CA ALA A 178 -3.01 -24.61 25.14
C ALA A 178 -3.18 -25.60 23.99
N HIS A 179 -2.07 -26.24 23.56
CA HIS A 179 -2.07 -27.31 22.57
C HIS A 179 -2.22 -28.74 23.18
N GLY A 180 -2.63 -28.85 24.44
CA GLY A 180 -2.83 -30.16 25.11
C GLY A 180 -1.53 -30.92 25.35
N LYS A 181 -0.41 -30.23 25.46
CA LYS A 181 0.92 -30.81 25.80
C LYS A 181 1.35 -30.31 27.18
N ASP A 182 1.77 -31.24 28.01
CA ASP A 182 2.33 -30.95 29.34
C ASP A 182 3.87 -30.94 29.35
#